data_2a316bf432954aa94d461264afb66e8b
#
_entry.id   2a316bf432954aa94d461264afb66e8b
#
_cell.length_a   1.000
_cell.length_b   1.000
_cell.length_c   1.000
_cell.angle_alpha   90.00
_cell.angle_beta   90.00
_cell.angle_gamma   90.00
#
_symmetry.space_group_name_H-M   'P 1'
#
loop_
_entity.id
_entity.type
_entity.pdbx_description
1 polymer ?
#
loop_
_entity_poly.entity_id
_entity_poly.type
_entity_poly.pdbx_seq_one_letter_code
_entity_poly.pdbx_strand_id
1 'polypeptide(L)'
;MAGQQPEVGAQSGVEPQAEAGPEVAAGLKAEADGLAVLGSQTGVVDELKLGGQSEVGGVAEAGGSLERQADSPPLRPADALVIAGLVPMSTVDWPGNLVATIFTQGCPWNCFYCHNHALIPTRLPGTVPWAAVRELLGRRHGLLDGVVFTGGEALRQDCLADAAREVVEAGFRVGLHSAGCYPRRLADLAASGLLSWVGLDIKALPEHYPAVVGRPNSGQKAWDSLEVLLASQGVGGPDFEVRTTVVPDDVTAADAVEVARRCRELGVGAFALQQARSQGARSGFTAVAPGWDAQCERMAAQIEALGFERFEFRPA
;
A
#
# COMPACT_ATOMS: atom_id res chain seq x y z
N MET A 1 -6.14 -68.98 38.19
CA MET A 1 -7.54 -68.85 37.79
C MET A 1 -7.55 -67.63 36.87
N ALA A 2 -7.39 -67.79 35.57
CA ALA A 2 -8.31 -68.32 34.57
C ALA A 2 -9.53 -67.39 34.40
N GLY A 3 -9.64 -66.79 33.23
CA GLY A 3 -10.87 -66.27 32.68
C GLY A 3 -10.61 -65.10 31.79
N GLN A 4 -10.25 -65.30 30.59
CA GLN A 4 -10.99 -65.36 29.32
C GLN A 4 -11.38 -64.05 28.71
N GLN A 5 -10.74 -63.79 27.56
CA GLN A 5 -11.24 -62.93 26.47
C GLN A 5 -12.55 -63.47 25.89
N PRO A 6 -13.33 -62.66 25.15
CA PRO A 6 -13.47 -63.03 23.75
C PRO A 6 -13.22 -61.94 22.74
N GLU A 7 -12.76 -62.41 21.59
CA GLU A 7 -12.58 -61.75 20.30
C GLU A 7 -13.91 -61.47 19.61
N VAL A 8 -13.74 -60.71 18.51
CA VAL A 8 -14.38 -60.73 17.17
C VAL A 8 -15.40 -59.62 16.89
N GLY A 9 -15.08 -58.92 15.83
CA GLY A 9 -16.03 -58.10 15.08
C GLY A 9 -15.37 -57.15 14.08
N ALA A 10 -14.78 -57.70 13.00
CA ALA A 10 -14.43 -56.95 11.81
C ALA A 10 -15.67 -56.63 10.98
N GLN A 11 -15.89 -55.39 10.59
CA GLN A 11 -16.67 -55.03 9.40
C GLN A 11 -16.13 -53.74 8.79
N SER A 12 -15.49 -53.93 7.64
CA SER A 12 -15.78 -53.44 6.30
C SER A 12 -15.92 -51.92 6.13
N GLY A 13 -14.92 -51.40 5.40
CA GLY A 13 -14.74 -50.16 4.75
C GLY A 13 -15.94 -49.56 4.00
N VAL A 14 -15.98 -48.27 4.03
CA VAL A 14 -16.54 -47.43 2.96
C VAL A 14 -15.64 -46.20 2.85
N GLU A 15 -14.87 -46.13 1.77
CA GLU A 15 -14.30 -44.90 1.28
C GLU A 15 -15.42 -44.01 0.73
N PRO A 16 -15.46 -42.72 0.96
CA PRO A 16 -16.20 -41.80 0.11
C PRO A 16 -15.30 -41.33 -1.02
N GLN A 17 -15.69 -41.67 -2.22
CA GLN A 17 -15.21 -41.18 -3.49
C GLN A 17 -15.38 -39.65 -3.55
N ALA A 18 -14.32 -38.98 -3.99
CA ALA A 18 -14.34 -37.57 -4.43
C ALA A 18 -15.16 -37.49 -5.73
N GLU A 19 -16.32 -36.87 -5.67
CA GLU A 19 -17.03 -36.40 -6.86
C GLU A 19 -16.49 -34.99 -7.24
N ALA A 20 -15.86 -34.96 -8.42
CA ALA A 20 -15.54 -33.76 -9.14
C ALA A 20 -16.84 -33.12 -9.67
N GLY A 21 -17.18 -31.95 -9.22
CA GLY A 21 -18.23 -31.10 -9.78
C GLY A 21 -17.65 -30.03 -10.72
N PRO A 22 -18.39 -29.46 -11.67
CA PRO A 22 -17.92 -29.06 -12.98
C PRO A 22 -17.27 -27.70 -13.03
N GLU A 23 -16.28 -27.61 -13.94
CA GLU A 23 -15.72 -26.38 -14.48
C GLU A 23 -16.81 -25.36 -14.86
N VAL A 24 -16.74 -24.18 -14.32
CA VAL A 24 -17.37 -23.00 -14.89
C VAL A 24 -16.25 -22.09 -15.43
N ALA A 25 -15.76 -22.45 -16.59
CA ALA A 25 -15.03 -21.54 -17.46
C ALA A 25 -16.04 -20.60 -18.11
N ALA A 26 -16.24 -19.43 -17.52
CA ALA A 26 -16.92 -18.32 -18.19
C ALA A 26 -15.90 -17.20 -18.43
N GLY A 27 -15.46 -17.09 -19.70
CA GLY A 27 -14.61 -16.01 -20.17
C GLY A 27 -15.29 -14.66 -20.01
N LEU A 28 -14.62 -13.79 -19.26
CA LEU A 28 -14.82 -12.34 -19.34
C LEU A 28 -13.65 -11.78 -20.14
N LYS A 29 -13.88 -11.58 -21.43
CA LYS A 29 -13.07 -10.65 -22.25
C LYS A 29 -13.32 -9.25 -21.67
N ALA A 30 -12.34 -8.73 -20.95
CA ALA A 30 -12.29 -7.32 -20.63
C ALA A 30 -11.72 -6.59 -21.84
N GLU A 31 -12.52 -5.77 -22.49
CA GLU A 31 -12.05 -4.74 -23.42
C GLU A 31 -11.28 -3.70 -22.60
N ALA A 32 -9.97 -3.63 -22.85
CA ALA A 32 -9.06 -2.67 -22.22
C ALA A 32 -9.10 -1.39 -23.04
N ASP A 33 -9.97 -0.45 -22.67
CA ASP A 33 -9.84 0.94 -23.09
C ASP A 33 -8.94 1.68 -22.08
N GLY A 34 -7.72 1.94 -22.53
CA GLY A 34 -6.84 3.08 -22.29
C GLY A 34 -6.67 3.67 -20.89
N LEU A 35 -6.62 2.91 -19.78
CA LEU A 35 -6.14 3.40 -18.50
C LEU A 35 -4.74 2.86 -18.22
N ALA A 36 -3.78 3.75 -17.96
CA ALA A 36 -2.44 3.35 -17.52
C ALA A 36 -2.50 2.69 -16.14
N VAL A 37 -2.49 1.36 -16.12
CA VAL A 37 -2.50 0.54 -14.92
C VAL A 37 -1.06 0.20 -14.57
N LEU A 38 -0.55 0.76 -13.46
CA LEU A 38 0.66 0.24 -12.84
C LEU A 38 0.25 -0.95 -11.97
N GLY A 39 0.45 -2.15 -12.50
CA GLY A 39 0.21 -3.38 -11.75
C GLY A 39 1.18 -3.52 -10.58
N SER A 40 0.68 -3.88 -9.42
CA SER A 40 1.47 -4.13 -8.19
C SER A 40 2.35 -5.38 -8.26
N GLN A 41 2.51 -6.01 -9.42
CA GLN A 41 3.26 -7.27 -9.56
C GLN A 41 4.17 -7.40 -10.77
N THR A 42 4.41 -6.39 -11.60
CA THR A 42 5.46 -6.52 -12.63
C THR A 42 6.07 -5.16 -12.95
N GLY A 43 7.32 -4.95 -12.56
CA GLY A 43 8.13 -3.86 -13.07
C GLY A 43 8.57 -4.17 -14.50
N VAL A 44 7.92 -3.57 -15.49
CA VAL A 44 8.49 -3.33 -16.81
C VAL A 44 8.00 -1.95 -17.24
N VAL A 45 8.87 -0.97 -17.15
CA VAL A 45 8.74 0.27 -17.91
C VAL A 45 9.61 0.08 -19.15
N ASP A 46 8.99 -0.28 -20.27
CA ASP A 46 9.65 -0.23 -21.58
C ASP A 46 9.95 1.22 -21.96
N GLU A 47 11.19 1.46 -22.35
CA GLU A 47 11.68 2.73 -22.88
C GLU A 47 10.87 3.17 -24.10
N LEU A 48 10.03 4.18 -23.94
CA LEU A 48 9.44 4.91 -25.07
C LEU A 48 10.50 5.86 -25.66
N LYS A 49 11.10 5.44 -26.77
CA LYS A 49 11.93 6.28 -27.65
C LYS A 49 11.11 7.43 -28.21
N LEU A 50 11.43 8.63 -27.78
CA LEU A 50 11.01 9.87 -28.46
C LEU A 50 11.86 10.08 -29.70
N GLY A 51 11.31 9.77 -30.86
CA GLY A 51 11.82 10.20 -32.13
C GLY A 51 10.74 11.01 -32.85
N GLY A 52 10.95 12.29 -33.03
CA GLY A 52 10.07 13.14 -33.81
C GLY A 52 10.73 14.44 -34.21
N GLN A 53 11.15 14.50 -35.44
CA GLN A 53 11.77 15.66 -36.09
C GLN A 53 10.72 16.76 -36.33
N SER A 54 11.18 18.01 -36.13
CA SER A 54 10.50 19.24 -36.46
C SER A 54 10.51 19.47 -37.99
N GLU A 55 9.34 19.69 -38.58
CA GLU A 55 9.23 20.42 -39.83
C GLU A 55 8.39 21.66 -39.67
N VAL A 56 8.96 22.79 -40.10
CA VAL A 56 8.35 24.11 -40.13
C VAL A 56 7.67 24.27 -41.50
N GLY A 57 6.41 24.65 -41.52
CA GLY A 57 5.75 24.96 -42.76
C GLY A 57 4.36 25.55 -42.64
N GLY A 58 4.20 26.81 -43.01
CA GLY A 58 3.03 27.33 -43.69
C GLY A 58 1.94 28.00 -42.86
N VAL A 59 1.95 29.30 -42.85
CA VAL A 59 0.87 30.23 -42.44
C VAL A 59 -0.34 30.05 -43.39
N ALA A 60 -1.52 29.77 -42.84
CA ALA A 60 -2.80 30.01 -43.51
C ALA A 60 -3.80 30.59 -42.51
N GLU A 61 -4.15 31.84 -42.66
CA GLU A 61 -5.28 32.48 -41.98
C GLU A 61 -6.59 31.82 -42.47
N ALA A 62 -7.36 31.29 -41.55
CA ALA A 62 -8.77 31.00 -41.75
C ALA A 62 -9.53 31.42 -40.49
N GLY A 63 -10.34 32.46 -40.61
CA GLY A 63 -11.29 32.86 -39.58
C GLY A 63 -12.31 31.75 -39.33
N GLY A 64 -12.16 31.11 -38.19
CA GLY A 64 -13.10 30.14 -37.65
C GLY A 64 -13.67 30.69 -36.34
N SER A 65 -14.98 30.72 -36.25
CA SER A 65 -15.81 31.11 -35.11
C SER A 65 -15.26 30.51 -33.84
N LEU A 66 -15.07 31.34 -32.80
CA LEU A 66 -14.82 30.93 -31.41
C LEU A 66 -16.01 30.09 -30.95
N GLU A 67 -15.94 28.79 -31.15
CA GLU A 67 -16.77 27.86 -30.39
C GLU A 67 -16.43 28.06 -28.92
N ARG A 68 -17.43 28.50 -28.17
CA ARG A 68 -17.37 28.60 -26.72
C ARG A 68 -16.91 27.23 -26.18
N GLN A 69 -15.69 27.17 -25.68
CA GLN A 69 -15.25 26.05 -24.86
C GLN A 69 -16.32 25.84 -23.80
N ALA A 70 -16.94 24.66 -23.80
CA ALA A 70 -17.86 24.26 -22.77
C ALA A 70 -17.21 24.51 -21.43
N ASP A 71 -17.91 25.23 -20.52
CA ASP A 71 -17.46 25.54 -19.17
C ASP A 71 -17.00 24.23 -18.50
N SER A 72 -15.70 24.05 -18.41
CA SER A 72 -15.15 22.97 -17.55
C SER A 72 -15.62 23.27 -16.13
N PRO A 73 -16.18 22.31 -15.41
CA PRO A 73 -16.59 22.55 -14.03
C PRO A 73 -15.40 23.10 -13.22
N PRO A 74 -15.62 24.00 -12.26
CA PRO A 74 -14.55 24.55 -11.46
C PRO A 74 -13.74 23.41 -10.81
N LEU A 75 -12.41 23.54 -10.85
CA LEU A 75 -11.50 22.58 -10.24
C LEU A 75 -11.82 22.47 -8.75
N ARG A 76 -12.05 21.25 -8.27
CA ARG A 76 -12.23 20.96 -6.86
C ARG A 76 -10.86 20.77 -6.19
N PRO A 77 -10.71 21.03 -4.88
CA PRO A 77 -9.42 20.87 -4.20
C PRO A 77 -8.76 19.50 -4.43
N ALA A 78 -9.54 18.43 -4.46
CA ALA A 78 -9.06 17.07 -4.75
C ALA A 78 -8.43 16.92 -6.15
N ASP A 79 -8.81 17.74 -7.14
CA ASP A 79 -8.23 17.69 -8.49
C ASP A 79 -6.75 18.11 -8.52
N ALA A 80 -6.26 18.75 -7.44
CA ALA A 80 -4.85 19.09 -7.26
C ALA A 80 -3.98 17.92 -6.79
N LEU A 81 -4.58 16.75 -6.46
CA LEU A 81 -3.83 15.57 -6.03
C LEU A 81 -2.97 15.04 -7.19
N VAL A 82 -1.66 15.00 -6.96
CA VAL A 82 -0.70 14.51 -7.95
C VAL A 82 -0.61 12.99 -7.84
N ILE A 83 -1.29 12.29 -8.74
CA ILE A 83 -1.41 10.82 -8.75
C ILE A 83 -0.46 10.26 -9.80
N ALA A 84 0.48 9.43 -9.37
CA ALA A 84 1.43 8.74 -10.22
C ALA A 84 0.90 7.40 -10.77
N GLY A 85 -0.11 6.82 -10.13
CA GLY A 85 -0.69 5.56 -10.56
C GLY A 85 -1.98 5.22 -9.82
N LEU A 86 -2.77 4.36 -10.44
CA LEU A 86 -4.02 3.86 -9.91
C LEU A 86 -4.12 2.35 -10.17
N VAL A 87 -4.26 1.57 -9.11
CA VAL A 87 -4.63 0.16 -9.18
C VAL A 87 -6.12 0.06 -8.90
N PRO A 88 -6.94 -0.35 -9.88
CA PRO A 88 -8.40 -0.30 -9.76
C PRO A 88 -8.97 -1.34 -8.80
N MET A 89 -8.17 -2.34 -8.40
CA MET A 89 -8.58 -3.39 -7.46
C MET A 89 -7.36 -4.08 -6.85
N SER A 90 -7.29 -4.14 -5.53
CA SER A 90 -6.22 -4.78 -4.76
C SER A 90 -6.80 -5.50 -3.53
N THR A 91 -6.28 -6.67 -3.22
CA THR A 91 -6.59 -7.47 -2.01
C THR A 91 -5.46 -7.44 -0.98
N VAL A 92 -4.33 -6.78 -1.31
CA VAL A 92 -3.11 -6.81 -0.48
C VAL A 92 -2.83 -5.49 0.24
N ASP A 93 -3.42 -4.38 -0.24
CA ASP A 93 -3.11 -3.05 0.29
C ASP A 93 -3.87 -2.69 1.58
N TRP A 94 -4.93 -3.42 1.90
CA TRP A 94 -5.67 -3.31 3.15
C TRP A 94 -6.17 -4.68 3.58
N PRO A 95 -5.62 -5.27 4.65
CA PRO A 95 -5.97 -6.62 5.08
C PRO A 95 -7.48 -6.85 5.21
N GLY A 96 -7.98 -7.91 4.55
CA GLY A 96 -9.39 -8.29 4.60
C GLY A 96 -10.35 -7.40 3.80
N ASN A 97 -9.84 -6.47 2.96
CA ASN A 97 -10.65 -5.57 2.17
C ASN A 97 -10.26 -5.59 0.69
N LEU A 98 -11.25 -5.40 -0.19
CA LEU A 98 -11.04 -5.21 -1.61
C LEU A 98 -11.05 -3.69 -1.90
N VAL A 99 -9.91 -3.14 -2.33
CA VAL A 99 -9.74 -1.69 -2.41
C VAL A 99 -9.19 -1.24 -3.76
N ALA A 100 -9.47 0.01 -4.15
CA ALA A 100 -8.66 0.69 -5.15
C ALA A 100 -7.45 1.34 -4.47
N THR A 101 -6.27 1.31 -5.11
CA THR A 101 -5.04 1.87 -4.53
C THR A 101 -4.53 3.03 -5.37
N ILE A 102 -4.41 4.20 -4.74
CA ILE A 102 -3.97 5.45 -5.36
C ILE A 102 -2.53 5.72 -4.96
N PHE A 103 -1.63 5.73 -5.93
CA PHE A 103 -0.22 6.03 -5.71
C PHE A 103 0.04 7.51 -5.95
N THR A 104 0.35 8.24 -4.88
CA THR A 104 0.67 9.67 -4.96
C THR A 104 2.14 9.91 -5.32
N GLN A 105 2.41 11.01 -6.04
CA GLN A 105 3.77 11.40 -6.43
C GLN A 105 4.46 12.20 -5.32
N GLY A 106 5.71 11.87 -5.07
CA GLY A 106 6.61 12.62 -4.19
C GLY A 106 6.71 12.07 -2.77
N CYS A 107 7.94 11.88 -2.29
CA CYS A 107 8.25 11.49 -0.91
C CYS A 107 9.37 12.39 -0.36
N PRO A 108 9.29 12.86 0.91
CA PRO A 108 10.37 13.61 1.52
C PRO A 108 11.55 12.74 1.94
N TRP A 109 11.36 11.42 2.01
CA TRP A 109 12.35 10.43 2.38
C TRP A 109 12.90 9.70 1.16
N ASN A 110 14.14 9.21 1.27
CA ASN A 110 14.84 8.51 0.20
C ASN A 110 15.33 7.15 0.72
N CYS A 111 14.39 6.31 1.14
CA CYS A 111 14.71 4.97 1.64
C CYS A 111 15.48 4.19 0.57
N PHE A 112 16.61 3.59 0.94
CA PHE A 112 17.50 2.94 -0.02
C PHE A 112 16.88 1.69 -0.67
N TYR A 113 15.90 1.06 -0.03
CA TYR A 113 15.17 -0.12 -0.50
C TYR A 113 13.77 0.18 -1.05
N CYS A 114 13.45 1.45 -1.30
CA CYS A 114 12.08 1.86 -1.68
C CYS A 114 11.62 1.16 -2.98
N HIS A 115 10.55 0.37 -2.92
CA HIS A 115 9.94 -0.28 -4.08
C HIS A 115 9.32 0.71 -5.07
N ASN A 116 8.89 1.85 -4.57
CA ASN A 116 8.31 2.93 -5.36
C ASN A 116 9.34 4.03 -5.61
N HIS A 117 10.60 3.64 -5.95
CA HIS A 117 11.69 4.61 -6.09
C HIS A 117 11.38 5.70 -7.12
N ALA A 118 10.69 5.36 -8.20
CA ALA A 118 10.24 6.30 -9.23
C ALA A 118 9.27 7.37 -8.69
N LEU A 119 8.61 7.12 -7.56
CA LEU A 119 7.65 8.04 -6.95
C LEU A 119 8.28 8.99 -5.91
N ILE A 120 9.59 8.88 -5.64
CA ILE A 120 10.28 9.77 -4.69
C ILE A 120 10.38 11.22 -5.20
N PRO A 121 10.68 11.49 -6.48
CA PRO A 121 10.81 12.87 -6.96
C PRO A 121 9.53 13.68 -6.73
N THR A 122 9.67 14.86 -6.09
CA THR A 122 8.53 15.67 -5.62
C THR A 122 7.98 16.64 -6.66
N ARG A 123 8.63 16.78 -7.82
CA ARG A 123 8.29 17.75 -8.86
C ARG A 123 7.79 17.11 -10.16
N LEU A 124 7.68 15.78 -10.21
CA LEU A 124 7.12 15.13 -11.38
C LEU A 124 5.59 15.32 -11.42
N PRO A 125 5.03 15.52 -12.62
CA PRO A 125 3.58 15.60 -12.78
C PRO A 125 2.91 14.27 -12.46
N GLY A 126 1.62 14.31 -12.15
CA GLY A 126 0.78 13.12 -12.08
C GLY A 126 0.49 12.57 -13.47
N THR A 127 0.20 11.29 -13.52
CA THR A 127 -0.18 10.57 -14.75
C THR A 127 -1.68 10.25 -14.79
N VAL A 128 -2.35 10.29 -13.64
CA VAL A 128 -3.77 9.97 -13.51
C VAL A 128 -4.52 11.20 -12.96
N PRO A 129 -5.52 11.73 -13.66
CA PRO A 129 -6.34 12.81 -13.14
C PRO A 129 -7.32 12.28 -12.09
N TRP A 130 -7.66 13.09 -11.07
CA TRP A 130 -8.63 12.72 -10.04
C TRP A 130 -10.02 12.37 -10.63
N ALA A 131 -10.38 12.94 -11.76
CA ALA A 131 -11.62 12.59 -12.48
C ALA A 131 -11.70 11.11 -12.84
N ALA A 132 -10.58 10.46 -13.18
CA ALA A 132 -10.54 9.02 -13.45
C ALA A 132 -10.80 8.19 -12.18
N VAL A 133 -10.38 8.68 -11.02
CA VAL A 133 -10.70 8.05 -9.72
C VAL A 133 -12.20 8.14 -9.47
N ARG A 134 -12.80 9.32 -9.64
CA ARG A 134 -14.28 9.49 -9.50
C ARG A 134 -15.06 8.55 -10.41
N GLU A 135 -14.63 8.43 -11.66
CA GLU A 135 -15.27 7.53 -12.63
C GLU A 135 -15.14 6.06 -12.22
N LEU A 136 -13.94 5.64 -11.77
CA LEU A 136 -13.73 4.29 -11.24
C LEU A 136 -14.67 4.00 -10.08
N LEU A 137 -14.71 4.87 -9.07
CA LEU A 137 -15.54 4.70 -7.88
C LEU A 137 -17.03 4.62 -8.25
N GLY A 138 -17.50 5.48 -9.14
CA GLY A 138 -18.90 5.45 -9.63
C GLY A 138 -19.31 4.10 -10.24
N ARG A 139 -18.36 3.38 -10.87
CA ARG A 139 -18.60 2.06 -11.46
C ARG A 139 -18.35 0.87 -10.50
N ARG A 140 -17.85 1.10 -9.30
CA ARG A 140 -17.41 0.06 -8.37
C ARG A 140 -18.19 0.01 -7.06
N HIS A 141 -19.33 0.69 -6.98
CA HIS A 141 -20.24 0.55 -5.83
C HIS A 141 -20.67 -0.90 -5.63
N GLY A 142 -20.62 -1.36 -4.36
CA GLY A 142 -20.95 -2.73 -4.00
C GLY A 142 -19.90 -3.79 -4.35
N LEU A 143 -18.78 -3.37 -4.98
CA LEU A 143 -17.65 -4.26 -5.25
C LEU A 143 -16.44 -3.91 -4.38
N LEU A 144 -16.05 -2.63 -4.33
CA LEU A 144 -14.93 -2.20 -3.51
C LEU A 144 -15.40 -1.83 -2.10
N ASP A 145 -14.59 -2.20 -1.11
CA ASP A 145 -14.78 -1.81 0.30
C ASP A 145 -14.25 -0.40 0.57
N GLY A 146 -13.25 0.05 -0.19
CA GLY A 146 -12.61 1.33 0.06
C GLY A 146 -11.54 1.70 -0.94
N VAL A 147 -10.83 2.77 -0.58
CA VAL A 147 -9.68 3.32 -1.33
C VAL A 147 -8.50 3.43 -0.37
N VAL A 148 -7.31 3.01 -0.82
CA VAL A 148 -6.05 3.22 -0.10
C VAL A 148 -5.23 4.29 -0.80
N PHE A 149 -4.87 5.34 -0.08
CA PHE A 149 -3.87 6.30 -0.51
C PHE A 149 -2.48 5.83 -0.10
N THR A 150 -1.56 5.77 -1.05
CA THR A 150 -0.18 5.30 -0.89
C THR A 150 0.76 6.03 -1.85
N GLY A 151 1.86 5.42 -2.25
CA GLY A 151 2.76 5.88 -3.31
C GLY A 151 4.09 6.33 -2.79
N GLY A 152 4.42 7.62 -2.94
CA GLY A 152 5.53 8.26 -2.26
C GLY A 152 5.18 8.43 -0.78
N GLU A 153 4.71 9.61 -0.40
CA GLU A 153 4.09 9.87 0.91
C GLU A 153 2.82 10.72 0.69
N ALA A 154 1.67 10.10 0.86
CA ALA A 154 0.40 10.74 0.56
C ALA A 154 0.12 11.98 1.44
N LEU A 155 0.51 11.93 2.71
CA LEU A 155 0.38 13.06 3.65
C LEU A 155 1.19 14.30 3.24
N ARG A 156 2.08 14.18 2.26
CA ARG A 156 2.81 15.32 1.70
C ARG A 156 1.87 16.29 0.97
N GLN A 157 0.78 15.81 0.41
CA GLN A 157 -0.11 16.59 -0.45
C GLN A 157 -1.21 17.27 0.36
N ASP A 158 -1.32 18.61 0.25
CA ASP A 158 -2.24 19.40 1.07
C ASP A 158 -3.72 19.08 0.78
N CYS A 159 -4.02 18.65 -0.45
CA CYS A 159 -5.36 18.28 -0.89
C CYS A 159 -5.79 16.85 -0.54
N LEU A 160 -4.96 16.07 0.18
CA LEU A 160 -5.28 14.69 0.53
C LEU A 160 -6.59 14.57 1.32
N ALA A 161 -6.81 15.47 2.29
CA ALA A 161 -8.03 15.48 3.08
C ALA A 161 -9.30 15.72 2.24
N ASP A 162 -9.20 16.57 1.21
CA ASP A 162 -10.31 16.82 0.29
C ASP A 162 -10.59 15.60 -0.59
N ALA A 163 -9.53 14.94 -1.07
CA ALA A 163 -9.65 13.69 -1.81
C ALA A 163 -10.28 12.57 -0.95
N ALA A 164 -9.82 12.42 0.29
CA ALA A 164 -10.39 11.47 1.24
C ALA A 164 -11.87 11.73 1.52
N ARG A 165 -12.25 13.01 1.65
CA ARG A 165 -13.66 13.41 1.84
C ARG A 165 -14.51 13.02 0.64
N GLU A 166 -14.06 13.26 -0.59
CA GLU A 166 -14.80 12.85 -1.79
C GLU A 166 -14.98 11.32 -1.86
N VAL A 167 -13.99 10.54 -1.41
CA VAL A 167 -14.10 9.07 -1.33
C VAL A 167 -15.15 8.65 -0.32
N VAL A 168 -15.19 9.28 0.88
CA VAL A 168 -16.21 9.01 1.91
C VAL A 168 -17.59 9.41 1.43
N GLU A 169 -17.74 10.59 0.81
CA GLU A 169 -19.00 11.06 0.23
C GLU A 169 -19.51 10.15 -0.90
N ALA A 170 -18.59 9.50 -1.63
CA ALA A 170 -18.91 8.47 -2.61
C ALA A 170 -19.26 7.12 -1.97
N GLY A 171 -19.32 6.99 -0.63
CA GLY A 171 -19.74 5.78 0.07
C GLY A 171 -18.65 4.72 0.27
N PHE A 172 -17.38 5.08 0.14
CA PHE A 172 -16.24 4.16 0.33
C PHE A 172 -15.45 4.50 1.60
N ARG A 173 -14.84 3.48 2.19
CA ARG A 173 -13.90 3.65 3.30
C ARG A 173 -12.56 4.14 2.79
N VAL A 174 -11.78 4.82 3.64
CA VAL A 174 -10.46 5.33 3.31
C VAL A 174 -9.39 4.66 4.16
N GLY A 175 -8.41 4.06 3.49
CA GLY A 175 -7.17 3.59 4.06
C GLY A 175 -5.99 4.50 3.67
N LEU A 176 -4.96 4.51 4.49
CA LEU A 176 -3.74 5.28 4.26
C LEU A 176 -2.52 4.42 4.52
N HIS A 177 -1.55 4.40 3.59
CA HIS A 177 -0.19 3.97 3.89
C HIS A 177 0.69 5.20 4.10
N SER A 178 1.41 5.22 5.20
CA SER A 178 2.33 6.31 5.53
C SER A 178 3.63 5.79 6.14
N ALA A 179 4.72 6.46 5.80
CA ALA A 179 6.01 6.25 6.46
C ALA A 179 6.16 7.09 7.74
N GLY A 180 5.13 7.86 8.14
CA GLY A 180 5.17 8.67 9.35
C GLY A 180 5.95 9.99 9.22
N CYS A 181 6.13 10.49 7.99
CA CYS A 181 6.91 11.72 7.76
C CYS A 181 6.27 12.99 8.33
N TYR A 182 4.95 12.99 8.54
CA TYR A 182 4.13 14.16 8.85
C TYR A 182 3.17 13.90 10.02
N PRO A 183 3.66 13.76 11.27
CA PRO A 183 2.82 13.38 12.42
C PRO A 183 1.66 14.35 12.66
N ARG A 184 1.85 15.67 12.47
CA ARG A 184 0.76 16.65 12.63
C ARG A 184 -0.35 16.46 11.59
N ARG A 185 0.01 16.25 10.31
CA ARG A 185 -0.98 16.01 9.26
C ARG A 185 -1.71 14.67 9.45
N LEU A 186 -1.02 13.67 9.98
CA LEU A 186 -1.63 12.41 10.37
C LEU A 186 -2.63 12.61 11.51
N ALA A 187 -2.26 13.41 12.51
CA ALA A 187 -3.15 13.73 13.63
C ALA A 187 -4.43 14.44 13.17
N ASP A 188 -4.27 15.47 12.31
CA ASP A 188 -5.39 16.22 11.74
C ASP A 188 -6.32 15.31 10.94
N LEU A 189 -5.76 14.43 10.11
CA LEU A 189 -6.54 13.52 9.26
C LEU A 189 -7.19 12.40 10.08
N ALA A 190 -6.51 11.87 11.10
CA ALA A 190 -7.09 10.87 12.00
C ALA A 190 -8.26 11.46 12.83
N ALA A 191 -8.11 12.70 13.32
CA ALA A 191 -9.16 13.39 14.07
C ALA A 191 -10.36 13.80 13.20
N SER A 192 -10.20 13.90 11.88
CA SER A 192 -11.29 14.28 10.96
C SER A 192 -12.38 13.20 10.79
N GLY A 193 -12.12 11.97 11.22
CA GLY A 193 -13.01 10.82 11.01
C GLY A 193 -13.06 10.31 9.55
N LEU A 194 -12.18 10.83 8.65
CA LEU A 194 -12.13 10.40 7.26
C LEU A 194 -11.40 9.06 7.08
N LEU A 195 -10.43 8.74 7.96
CA LEU A 195 -9.68 7.50 7.89
C LEU A 195 -10.39 6.37 8.61
N SER A 196 -10.47 5.22 7.94
CA SER A 196 -10.91 3.96 8.55
C SER A 196 -9.75 3.07 8.96
N TRP A 197 -8.60 3.20 8.29
CA TRP A 197 -7.44 2.36 8.58
C TRP A 197 -6.13 3.03 8.14
N VAL A 198 -5.04 2.73 8.86
CA VAL A 198 -3.68 3.19 8.54
C VAL A 198 -2.68 2.04 8.60
N GLY A 199 -1.92 1.83 7.54
CA GLY A 199 -0.70 1.05 7.55
C GLY A 199 0.49 1.98 7.78
N LEU A 200 1.06 1.98 8.99
CA LEU A 200 2.21 2.82 9.36
C LEU A 200 3.51 2.04 9.27
N ASP A 201 4.47 2.53 8.51
CA ASP A 201 5.79 1.93 8.43
C ASP A 201 6.71 2.47 9.54
N ILE A 202 7.11 1.63 10.48
CA ILE A 202 8.21 1.85 11.42
C ILE A 202 9.41 1.02 10.96
N LYS A 203 10.46 1.69 10.47
CA LYS A 203 11.52 1.06 9.67
C LYS A 203 12.75 0.64 10.47
N ALA A 204 12.99 1.28 11.61
CA ALA A 204 14.13 1.05 12.50
C ALA A 204 13.88 1.70 13.85
N LEU A 205 14.82 1.55 14.79
CA LEU A 205 14.87 2.36 16.00
C LEU A 205 15.12 3.84 15.67
N PRO A 206 14.66 4.80 16.50
CA PRO A 206 14.75 6.23 16.18
C PRO A 206 16.15 6.70 15.78
N GLU A 207 17.18 6.23 16.46
CA GLU A 207 18.58 6.57 16.25
C GLU A 207 19.12 6.09 14.90
N HIS A 208 18.60 5.00 14.37
CA HIS A 208 19.07 4.38 13.11
C HIS A 208 18.30 4.86 11.87
N TYR A 209 17.17 5.52 12.04
CA TYR A 209 16.34 5.99 10.94
C TYR A 209 17.07 6.83 9.88
N PRO A 210 18.00 7.77 10.26
CA PRO A 210 18.71 8.56 9.27
C PRO A 210 19.50 7.73 8.26
N ALA A 211 20.03 6.58 8.68
CA ALA A 211 20.74 5.65 7.78
C ALA A 211 19.77 4.99 6.78
N VAL A 212 18.54 4.70 7.21
CA VAL A 212 17.54 4.03 6.38
C VAL A 212 16.91 4.98 5.36
N VAL A 213 16.55 6.19 5.77
CA VAL A 213 15.73 7.11 4.95
C VAL A 213 16.49 8.33 4.42
N GLY A 214 17.78 8.47 4.76
CA GLY A 214 18.64 9.55 4.29
C GLY A 214 18.23 10.95 4.78
N ARG A 215 17.57 11.07 5.94
CA ARG A 215 17.11 12.35 6.50
C ARG A 215 17.31 12.41 8.01
N PRO A 216 17.85 13.52 8.56
CA PRO A 216 17.93 13.73 10.00
C PRO A 216 16.53 13.87 10.62
N ASN A 217 16.42 13.60 11.90
CA ASN A 217 15.18 13.68 12.70
C ASN A 217 14.00 12.83 12.15
N SER A 218 14.29 11.89 11.26
CA SER A 218 13.25 11.04 10.65
C SER A 218 12.68 10.03 11.65
N GLY A 219 13.51 9.49 12.53
CA GLY A 219 13.08 8.55 13.55
C GLY A 219 12.07 9.17 14.49
N GLN A 220 12.35 10.36 15.03
CA GLN A 220 11.39 11.07 15.89
C GLN A 220 10.03 11.23 15.21
N LYS A 221 10.00 11.67 13.92
CA LYS A 221 8.74 11.85 13.20
C LYS A 221 7.95 10.57 13.02
N ALA A 222 8.62 9.46 12.70
CA ALA A 222 7.95 8.18 12.51
C ALA A 222 7.35 7.67 13.83
N TRP A 223 8.10 7.76 14.90
CA TRP A 223 7.63 7.33 16.21
C TRP A 223 6.59 8.28 16.80
N ASP A 224 6.69 9.60 16.60
CA ASP A 224 5.60 10.56 16.91
C ASP A 224 4.32 10.21 16.15
N SER A 225 4.43 9.75 14.89
CA SER A 225 3.27 9.30 14.11
C SER A 225 2.63 8.03 14.68
N LEU A 226 3.42 7.14 15.26
CA LEU A 226 2.89 5.99 15.99
C LEU A 226 2.14 6.44 17.26
N GLU A 227 2.72 7.37 18.02
CA GLU A 227 2.06 7.93 19.21
C GLU A 227 0.71 8.60 18.88
N VAL A 228 0.63 9.30 17.75
CA VAL A 228 -0.62 9.88 17.22
C VAL A 228 -1.68 8.81 17.02
N LEU A 229 -1.34 7.70 16.38
CA LEU A 229 -2.30 6.61 16.12
C LEU A 229 -2.72 5.91 17.42
N LEU A 230 -1.77 5.66 18.33
CA LEU A 230 -2.07 5.09 19.64
C LEU A 230 -3.01 5.99 20.45
N ALA A 231 -2.77 7.31 20.45
CA ALA A 231 -3.63 8.28 21.15
C ALA A 231 -5.03 8.39 20.53
N SER A 232 -5.20 8.03 19.24
CA SER A 232 -6.49 8.06 18.56
C SER A 232 -7.35 6.81 18.80
N GLN A 233 -6.77 5.74 19.34
CA GLN A 233 -7.51 4.52 19.67
C GLN A 233 -8.56 4.78 20.75
N GLY A 234 -9.74 4.19 20.60
CA GLY A 234 -10.82 4.32 21.57
C GLY A 234 -11.56 5.65 21.57
N VAL A 235 -11.13 6.65 20.76
CA VAL A 235 -11.80 7.96 20.65
C VAL A 235 -12.32 8.23 19.23
N GLY A 236 -12.52 7.17 18.44
CA GLY A 236 -13.07 7.27 17.09
C GLY A 236 -12.01 7.47 16.00
N GLY A 237 -10.74 7.27 16.30
CA GLY A 237 -9.66 7.26 15.30
C GLY A 237 -9.66 5.98 14.45
N PRO A 238 -8.82 5.92 13.40
CA PRO A 238 -8.71 4.77 12.51
C PRO A 238 -8.11 3.54 13.23
N ASP A 239 -8.48 2.35 12.78
CA ASP A 239 -7.69 1.15 13.04
C ASP A 239 -6.33 1.29 12.38
N PHE A 240 -5.29 0.59 12.89
CA PHE A 240 -4.01 0.63 12.24
C PHE A 240 -3.19 -0.65 12.43
N GLU A 241 -2.21 -0.80 11.54
CA GLU A 241 -1.18 -1.84 11.56
C GLU A 241 0.19 -1.18 11.45
N VAL A 242 1.12 -1.57 12.31
CA VAL A 242 2.53 -1.21 12.14
C VAL A 242 3.22 -2.23 11.24
N ARG A 243 4.02 -1.75 10.29
CA ARG A 243 4.77 -2.57 9.36
C ARG A 243 6.26 -2.26 9.45
N THR A 244 7.08 -3.31 9.47
CA THR A 244 8.53 -3.17 9.40
C THR A 244 9.05 -3.98 8.21
N THR A 245 9.72 -3.29 7.27
CA THR A 245 10.34 -3.93 6.12
C THR A 245 11.83 -4.16 6.40
N VAL A 246 12.27 -5.41 6.25
CA VAL A 246 13.64 -5.83 6.54
C VAL A 246 14.43 -6.10 5.27
N VAL A 247 15.73 -5.75 5.33
CA VAL A 247 16.70 -5.90 4.24
C VAL A 247 17.88 -6.73 4.76
N PRO A 248 18.46 -7.67 3.96
CA PRO A 248 19.63 -8.44 4.37
C PRO A 248 20.79 -7.53 4.77
N ASP A 249 21.53 -7.94 5.82
CA ASP A 249 22.77 -7.31 6.30
C ASP A 249 22.64 -5.78 6.59
N ASP A 250 21.44 -5.34 6.95
CA ASP A 250 21.10 -3.94 7.21
C ASP A 250 20.53 -3.73 8.62
N VAL A 251 20.58 -2.50 9.07
CA VAL A 251 20.04 -2.08 10.36
C VAL A 251 18.52 -2.37 10.50
N THR A 252 17.79 -2.41 9.40
CA THR A 252 16.35 -2.74 9.41
C THR A 252 16.10 -4.17 9.88
N ALA A 253 16.98 -5.12 9.51
CA ALA A 253 16.92 -6.49 10.01
C ALA A 253 17.45 -6.59 11.45
N ALA A 254 18.51 -5.84 11.78
CA ALA A 254 19.08 -5.85 13.12
C ALA A 254 18.09 -5.30 14.16
N ASP A 255 17.33 -4.29 13.80
CA ASP A 255 16.39 -3.62 14.70
C ASP A 255 15.00 -4.30 14.76
N ALA A 256 14.64 -5.15 13.79
CA ALA A 256 13.25 -5.58 13.57
C ALA A 256 12.55 -6.14 14.81
N VAL A 257 13.21 -7.03 15.55
CA VAL A 257 12.63 -7.65 16.76
C VAL A 257 12.48 -6.62 17.87
N GLU A 258 13.45 -5.71 18.03
CA GLU A 258 13.40 -4.67 19.04
C GLU A 258 12.34 -3.60 18.71
N VAL A 259 12.19 -3.24 17.43
CA VAL A 259 11.09 -2.38 16.96
C VAL A 259 9.74 -3.01 17.30
N ALA A 260 9.56 -4.29 16.97
CA ALA A 260 8.33 -5.00 17.28
C ALA A 260 8.07 -5.04 18.79
N ARG A 261 9.10 -5.33 19.62
CA ARG A 261 8.97 -5.35 21.07
C ARG A 261 8.51 -4.00 21.61
N ARG A 262 9.14 -2.89 21.18
CA ARG A 262 8.73 -1.54 21.60
C ARG A 262 7.31 -1.20 21.13
N CYS A 263 6.95 -1.55 19.90
CA CYS A 263 5.58 -1.36 19.42
C CYS A 263 4.57 -2.12 20.28
N ARG A 264 4.87 -3.38 20.66
CA ARG A 264 3.99 -4.18 21.53
C ARG A 264 3.85 -3.58 22.93
N GLU A 265 4.95 -3.09 23.51
CA GLU A 265 4.97 -2.42 24.83
C GLU A 265 4.15 -1.12 24.82
N LEU A 266 4.15 -0.39 23.70
CA LEU A 266 3.35 0.82 23.52
C LEU A 266 1.85 0.53 23.28
N GLY A 267 1.45 -0.73 23.08
CA GLY A 267 0.06 -1.11 22.89
C GLY A 267 -0.37 -1.33 21.44
N VAL A 268 0.57 -1.47 20.50
CA VAL A 268 0.23 -1.84 19.12
C VAL A 268 -0.41 -3.23 19.10
N GLY A 269 -1.62 -3.33 18.56
CA GLY A 269 -2.36 -4.60 18.42
C GLY A 269 -2.00 -5.39 17.16
N ALA A 270 -1.73 -4.70 16.04
CA ALA A 270 -1.45 -5.33 14.76
C ALA A 270 -0.06 -4.98 14.24
N PHE A 271 0.73 -6.00 13.88
CA PHE A 271 2.10 -5.84 13.38
C PHE A 271 2.37 -6.75 12.19
N ALA A 272 3.06 -6.23 11.17
CA ALA A 272 3.52 -7.02 10.04
C ALA A 272 5.03 -6.89 9.82
N LEU A 273 5.72 -8.02 9.70
CA LEU A 273 7.10 -8.10 9.23
C LEU A 273 7.08 -8.35 7.72
N GLN A 274 7.79 -7.52 6.95
CA GLN A 274 7.82 -7.61 5.50
C GLN A 274 9.26 -7.80 5.00
N GLN A 275 9.48 -8.74 4.06
CA GLN A 275 10.74 -8.78 3.33
C GLN A 275 10.75 -7.69 2.24
N ALA A 276 11.88 -6.99 2.12
CA ALA A 276 12.11 -6.10 0.99
C ALA A 276 12.15 -6.89 -0.32
N ARG A 277 11.70 -6.25 -1.41
CA ARG A 277 11.78 -6.79 -2.78
C ARG A 277 12.78 -5.98 -3.58
N SER A 278 13.53 -6.63 -4.45
CA SER A 278 14.46 -5.95 -5.36
C SER A 278 13.73 -5.21 -6.49
N GLN A 279 12.56 -5.72 -6.89
CA GLN A 279 11.76 -5.16 -7.97
C GLN A 279 11.19 -3.78 -7.61
N GLY A 280 11.25 -2.82 -8.53
CA GLY A 280 10.78 -1.45 -8.31
C GLY A 280 11.70 -0.57 -7.45
N ALA A 281 12.74 -1.15 -6.85
CA ALA A 281 13.75 -0.43 -6.10
C ALA A 281 14.78 0.24 -7.05
N ARG A 282 15.64 1.08 -6.48
CA ARG A 282 16.70 1.74 -7.25
C ARG A 282 17.65 0.72 -7.89
N SER A 283 18.23 1.10 -9.02
CA SER A 283 19.25 0.28 -9.70
C SER A 283 20.40 -0.10 -8.76
N GLY A 284 20.79 -1.38 -8.81
CA GLY A 284 21.84 -1.93 -7.96
C GLY A 284 21.41 -2.36 -6.55
N PHE A 285 20.17 -2.13 -6.15
CA PHE A 285 19.64 -2.69 -4.91
C PHE A 285 19.27 -4.17 -5.09
N THR A 286 19.64 -4.99 -4.12
CA THR A 286 19.21 -6.39 -4.02
C THR A 286 18.70 -6.68 -2.61
N ALA A 287 17.62 -7.41 -2.52
CA ALA A 287 17.05 -7.92 -1.28
C ALA A 287 17.34 -9.42 -1.05
N VAL A 288 18.23 -9.99 -1.87
CA VAL A 288 18.54 -11.43 -1.83
C VAL A 288 19.92 -11.63 -1.21
N ALA A 289 20.00 -12.53 -0.21
CA ALA A 289 21.24 -12.98 0.40
C ALA A 289 21.14 -14.48 0.76
N PRO A 290 22.25 -15.22 0.82
CA PRO A 290 22.24 -16.62 1.25
C PRO A 290 21.66 -16.78 2.66
N GLY A 291 20.66 -17.66 2.82
CA GLY A 291 20.02 -17.94 4.11
C GLY A 291 19.09 -16.82 4.62
N TRP A 292 18.79 -15.82 3.79
CA TRP A 292 17.97 -14.67 4.18
C TRP A 292 16.54 -15.08 4.56
N ASP A 293 15.88 -15.95 3.78
CA ASP A 293 14.52 -16.40 4.09
C ASP A 293 14.44 -17.08 5.46
N ALA A 294 15.39 -17.98 5.75
CA ALA A 294 15.47 -18.62 7.06
C ALA A 294 15.76 -17.62 8.20
N GLN A 295 16.48 -16.53 7.93
CA GLN A 295 16.69 -15.46 8.91
C GLN A 295 15.40 -14.70 9.15
N CYS A 296 14.65 -14.38 8.12
CA CYS A 296 13.33 -13.71 8.21
C CYS A 296 12.33 -14.58 8.98
N GLU A 297 12.27 -15.90 8.70
CA GLU A 297 11.42 -16.84 9.44
C GLU A 297 11.75 -16.87 10.95
N ARG A 298 13.05 -16.84 11.29
CA ARG A 298 13.47 -16.76 12.70
C ARG A 298 13.05 -15.45 13.37
N MET A 299 13.19 -14.30 12.67
CA MET A 299 12.70 -13.01 13.17
C MET A 299 11.20 -13.02 13.34
N ALA A 300 10.46 -13.57 12.36
CA ALA A 300 9.01 -13.69 12.41
C ALA A 300 8.57 -14.51 13.62
N ALA A 301 9.18 -15.67 13.88
CA ALA A 301 8.88 -16.49 15.06
C ALA A 301 9.16 -15.75 16.39
N GLN A 302 10.23 -14.96 16.45
CA GLN A 302 10.53 -14.15 17.63
C GLN A 302 9.49 -13.04 17.84
N ILE A 303 9.03 -12.39 16.77
CA ILE A 303 8.03 -11.33 16.83
C ILE A 303 6.64 -11.89 17.16
N GLU A 304 6.28 -13.04 16.59
CA GLU A 304 5.03 -13.74 16.91
C GLU A 304 4.94 -14.08 18.41
N ALA A 305 6.06 -14.50 18.99
CA ALA A 305 6.16 -14.79 20.43
C ALA A 305 5.95 -13.57 21.34
N LEU A 306 5.98 -12.34 20.83
CA LEU A 306 5.65 -11.12 21.57
C LEU A 306 4.15 -10.97 21.84
N GLY A 307 3.29 -11.75 21.16
CA GLY A 307 1.86 -11.85 21.45
C GLY A 307 1.04 -10.63 20.98
N PHE A 308 1.29 -10.15 19.78
CA PHE A 308 0.37 -9.22 19.09
C PHE A 308 -1.01 -9.85 18.92
N GLU A 309 -2.07 -9.05 18.91
CA GLU A 309 -3.43 -9.52 18.59
C GLU A 309 -3.50 -10.07 17.17
N ARG A 310 -2.77 -9.43 16.23
CA ARG A 310 -2.58 -9.87 14.87
C ARG A 310 -1.12 -9.68 14.46
N PHE A 311 -0.48 -10.75 14.05
CA PHE A 311 0.84 -10.73 13.46
C PHE A 311 0.81 -11.38 12.08
N GLU A 312 1.54 -10.82 11.13
CA GLU A 312 1.66 -11.35 9.79
C GLU A 312 3.12 -11.24 9.31
N PHE A 313 3.65 -12.32 8.78
CA PHE A 313 4.90 -12.31 8.04
C PHE A 313 4.60 -12.31 6.54
N ARG A 314 5.11 -11.32 5.83
CA ARG A 314 4.93 -11.11 4.38
C ARG A 314 6.27 -11.33 3.68
N PRO A 315 6.52 -12.51 3.08
CA PRO A 315 7.73 -12.79 2.32
C PRO A 315 7.77 -11.94 1.03
N ALA A 316 8.98 -11.88 0.38
CA ALA A 316 9.22 -11.10 -0.84
C ALA A 316 8.52 -11.67 -2.09
#